data_b963d1b8c504eab191d9bcb7c431d136
#
_entry.id   b963d1b8c504eab191d9bcb7c431d136
#
_cell.length_a   1.000
_cell.length_b   1.000
_cell.length_c   1.000
_cell.angle_alpha   90.00
_cell.angle_beta   90.00
_cell.angle_gamma   90.00
#
_symmetry.space_group_name_H-M   'P 1'
#
loop_
_entity.id
_entity.type
_entity.pdbx_description
1 polymer ?
#
loop_
_entity_poly.entity_id
_entity_poly.type
_entity_poly.pdbx_seq_one_letter_code
_entity_poly.pdbx_strand_id
1 'polypeptide(L)'
;AAFKSIDIQDSKLHLPVAVDASAIGGGWYTSFKEDARIRIANSTVDATTYRLCPAIGAGYYATGDATLEIIIENSNVIAKGGTLRSGSSGTYVPGIGKDSYSKWLNVKIQITDSTVESLRHTEQYEEEPDDYRIYDGLHEKNLPGIPEENMTFCGSTVNGKRFDHDMDAYGKCRICGKYDLGYCYEKGLLRLSGLENCLFDGSEKKLTRLAHRTDPEVLTVLEEGTDYTVTYKNNVYPYTLSPGNAGFDSAKAPKVTICGTGSFCGRAEHYFTIGGQAQPSYTVR
;
A
#
# COMPACT_ATOMS: atom_id res chain seq x y z
N ALA A 1 -14.11 -22.95 -12.54
CA ALA A 1 -12.91 -23.38 -11.81
C ALA A 1 -12.42 -22.22 -10.98
N ALA A 2 -11.95 -22.49 -9.76
CA ALA A 2 -11.28 -21.48 -8.94
C ALA A 2 -9.89 -21.19 -9.54
N PHE A 3 -9.43 -19.96 -9.35
CA PHE A 3 -8.03 -19.58 -9.59
C PHE A 3 -7.19 -19.96 -8.37
N LYS A 4 -5.87 -20.10 -8.56
CA LYS A 4 -4.93 -20.32 -7.46
C LYS A 4 -4.32 -18.99 -6.99
N SER A 5 -3.93 -18.14 -7.92
CA SER A 5 -3.43 -16.81 -7.62
C SER A 5 -3.71 -15.81 -8.73
N ILE A 6 -3.95 -14.57 -8.35
CA ILE A 6 -3.96 -13.39 -9.21
C ILE A 6 -2.97 -12.42 -8.59
N ASP A 7 -1.95 -12.01 -9.33
CA ASP A 7 -0.95 -11.03 -8.89
C ASP A 7 -0.93 -9.85 -9.87
N ILE A 8 -1.20 -8.66 -9.35
CA ILE A 8 -1.22 -7.40 -10.08
C ILE A 8 -0.17 -6.51 -9.43
N GLN A 9 0.89 -6.21 -10.18
CA GLN A 9 2.00 -5.44 -9.67
C GLN A 9 2.40 -4.34 -10.64
N ASP A 10 2.80 -3.17 -10.11
CA ASP A 10 3.32 -2.02 -10.84
C ASP A 10 2.43 -1.62 -12.03
N SER A 11 1.11 -1.68 -11.82
CA SER A 11 0.12 -1.60 -12.90
C SER A 11 -0.88 -0.46 -12.70
N LYS A 12 -1.44 0.01 -13.81
CA LYS A 12 -2.62 0.87 -13.81
C LYS A 12 -3.73 0.17 -14.59
N LEU A 13 -4.78 -0.26 -13.88
CA LEU A 13 -5.89 -1.02 -14.44
C LEU A 13 -7.19 -0.24 -14.28
N HIS A 14 -7.94 -0.19 -15.36
CA HIS A 14 -9.34 0.19 -15.34
C HIS A 14 -10.12 -0.98 -15.92
N LEU A 15 -10.88 -1.66 -15.08
CA LEU A 15 -11.67 -2.84 -15.43
C LEU A 15 -13.14 -2.42 -15.50
N PRO A 16 -13.64 -2.23 -16.73
CA PRO A 16 -15.04 -1.90 -16.93
C PRO A 16 -15.91 -3.06 -16.45
N VAL A 17 -17.17 -2.76 -16.23
CA VAL A 17 -18.15 -3.62 -15.59
C VAL A 17 -18.09 -5.10 -16.00
N ALA A 18 -17.71 -5.96 -15.07
CA ALA A 18 -17.89 -7.40 -15.20
C ALA A 18 -19.36 -7.77 -14.91
N VAL A 19 -19.91 -8.70 -15.69
CA VAL A 19 -21.27 -9.20 -15.49
C VAL A 19 -21.20 -10.62 -14.98
N ASP A 20 -21.87 -10.90 -13.87
CA ASP A 20 -21.95 -12.23 -13.24
C ASP A 20 -20.61 -12.83 -12.81
N ALA A 21 -19.60 -11.99 -12.58
CA ALA A 21 -18.30 -12.38 -12.05
C ALA A 21 -17.63 -11.19 -11.32
N SER A 22 -16.68 -11.46 -10.43
CA SER A 22 -15.77 -10.42 -9.94
C SER A 22 -14.94 -9.90 -11.10
N ALA A 23 -14.64 -8.60 -11.12
CA ALA A 23 -13.72 -8.03 -12.09
C ALA A 23 -12.29 -8.58 -11.89
N ILE A 24 -11.93 -8.83 -10.60
CA ILE A 24 -10.71 -9.51 -10.20
C ILE A 24 -11.11 -10.61 -9.20
N GLY A 25 -11.08 -11.88 -9.64
CA GLY A 25 -11.40 -12.99 -8.75
C GLY A 25 -12.30 -14.06 -9.32
N GLY A 26 -13.23 -14.54 -8.51
CA GLY A 26 -14.11 -15.66 -8.84
C GLY A 26 -15.32 -15.27 -9.68
N GLY A 27 -15.88 -16.24 -10.37
CA GLY A 27 -17.15 -16.15 -11.08
C GLY A 27 -18.33 -16.68 -10.24
N TRP A 28 -19.44 -16.95 -10.91
CA TRP A 28 -20.61 -17.59 -10.29
C TRP A 28 -20.30 -19.02 -9.89
N TYR A 29 -20.75 -19.42 -8.71
CA TYR A 29 -20.55 -20.78 -8.16
C TYR A 29 -19.12 -21.26 -8.17
N THR A 30 -18.16 -20.33 -7.94
CA THR A 30 -16.75 -20.72 -7.81
C THR A 30 -16.56 -21.58 -6.56
N SER A 31 -15.93 -22.75 -6.73
CA SER A 31 -15.56 -23.63 -5.62
C SER A 31 -14.06 -23.58 -5.37
N PHE A 32 -13.69 -23.13 -4.19
CA PHE A 32 -12.31 -23.06 -3.71
C PHE A 32 -11.96 -24.37 -2.99
N LYS A 33 -11.19 -25.24 -3.63
CA LYS A 33 -10.71 -26.52 -3.06
C LYS A 33 -9.33 -26.40 -2.43
N GLU A 34 -8.62 -25.34 -2.76
CA GLU A 34 -7.29 -25.01 -2.26
C GLU A 34 -7.25 -23.51 -1.96
N ASP A 35 -6.35 -23.10 -1.07
CA ASP A 35 -6.15 -21.71 -0.74
C ASP A 35 -5.82 -20.90 -1.99
N ALA A 36 -6.45 -19.74 -2.09
CA ALA A 36 -6.30 -18.84 -3.22
C ALA A 36 -5.88 -17.46 -2.76
N ARG A 37 -5.20 -16.72 -3.64
CA ARG A 37 -4.71 -15.39 -3.34
C ARG A 37 -5.01 -14.40 -4.45
N ILE A 38 -5.44 -13.20 -4.07
CA ILE A 38 -5.44 -12.00 -4.90
C ILE A 38 -4.45 -11.03 -4.27
N ARG A 39 -3.43 -10.61 -5.01
CA ARG A 39 -2.47 -9.61 -4.57
C ARG A 39 -2.46 -8.44 -5.53
N ILE A 40 -2.55 -7.23 -4.99
CA ILE A 40 -2.45 -5.96 -5.73
C ILE A 40 -1.37 -5.14 -5.03
N ALA A 41 -0.26 -4.88 -5.72
CA ALA A 41 0.87 -4.17 -5.16
C ALA A 41 1.36 -3.04 -6.08
N ASN A 42 1.76 -1.90 -5.50
CA ASN A 42 2.28 -0.72 -6.21
C ASN A 42 1.40 -0.29 -7.39
N SER A 43 0.08 -0.41 -7.28
CA SER A 43 -0.81 -0.34 -8.43
C SER A 43 -1.94 0.66 -8.22
N THR A 44 -2.50 1.12 -9.32
CA THR A 44 -3.77 1.85 -9.33
C THR A 44 -4.82 0.98 -10.02
N VAL A 45 -5.89 0.66 -9.32
CA VAL A 45 -6.94 -0.24 -9.82
C VAL A 45 -8.31 0.41 -9.65
N ASP A 46 -9.09 0.47 -10.72
CA ASP A 46 -10.51 0.80 -10.72
C ASP A 46 -11.26 -0.40 -11.29
N ALA A 47 -11.99 -1.10 -10.42
CA ALA A 47 -12.68 -2.35 -10.74
C ALA A 47 -14.17 -2.24 -10.42
N THR A 48 -15.03 -2.58 -11.37
CA THR A 48 -16.48 -2.49 -11.21
C THR A 48 -17.15 -3.79 -11.61
N THR A 49 -18.18 -4.19 -10.87
CA THR A 49 -19.09 -5.28 -11.25
C THR A 49 -20.54 -4.79 -11.30
N TYR A 50 -21.36 -5.53 -12.04
CA TYR A 50 -22.72 -5.11 -12.29
C TYR A 50 -23.78 -5.88 -11.50
N ARG A 51 -23.48 -7.08 -11.03
CA ARG A 51 -24.40 -7.95 -10.31
C ARG A 51 -23.78 -8.43 -9.00
N LEU A 52 -24.43 -9.29 -8.32
CA LEU A 52 -24.19 -9.86 -6.99
C LEU A 52 -22.75 -10.32 -6.66
N CYS A 53 -21.75 -9.82 -7.37
CA CYS A 53 -20.35 -10.15 -7.13
C CYS A 53 -19.59 -8.98 -6.53
N PRO A 54 -18.65 -9.21 -5.61
CA PRO A 54 -17.66 -8.20 -5.26
C PRO A 54 -16.80 -7.86 -6.47
N ALA A 55 -16.35 -6.60 -6.60
CA ALA A 55 -15.47 -6.22 -7.70
C ALA A 55 -14.12 -6.95 -7.59
N ILE A 56 -13.62 -7.11 -6.37
CA ILE A 56 -12.40 -7.85 -6.06
C ILE A 56 -12.75 -8.92 -5.03
N GLY A 57 -12.70 -10.20 -5.40
CA GLY A 57 -13.02 -11.25 -4.43
C GLY A 57 -13.51 -12.58 -4.95
N ALA A 58 -14.37 -13.21 -4.15
CA ALA A 58 -14.74 -14.61 -4.32
C ALA A 58 -15.70 -14.91 -5.47
N GLY A 59 -16.42 -13.91 -5.97
CA GLY A 59 -17.54 -14.12 -6.88
C GLY A 59 -18.86 -14.34 -6.13
N TYR A 60 -19.88 -14.89 -6.82
CA TYR A 60 -21.22 -15.10 -6.28
C TYR A 60 -21.46 -16.56 -5.95
N TYR A 61 -22.06 -16.85 -4.80
CA TYR A 61 -22.22 -18.22 -4.28
C TYR A 61 -20.92 -19.01 -4.26
N ALA A 62 -19.83 -18.35 -3.88
CA ALA A 62 -18.55 -19.04 -3.75
C ALA A 62 -18.58 -20.01 -2.56
N THR A 63 -18.03 -21.18 -2.74
CA THR A 63 -18.02 -22.26 -1.75
C THR A 63 -16.64 -22.85 -1.57
N GLY A 64 -16.42 -23.60 -0.50
CA GLY A 64 -15.20 -24.34 -0.24
C GLY A 64 -14.71 -24.18 1.19
N ASP A 65 -13.83 -25.10 1.61
CA ASP A 65 -13.21 -25.12 2.93
C ASP A 65 -11.85 -24.39 2.94
N ALA A 66 -11.44 -23.85 1.78
CA ALA A 66 -10.19 -23.15 1.60
C ALA A 66 -10.32 -21.66 1.97
N THR A 67 -9.18 -20.97 2.08
CA THR A 67 -9.11 -19.54 2.36
C THR A 67 -8.84 -18.76 1.07
N LEU A 68 -9.62 -17.70 0.84
CA LEU A 68 -9.28 -16.66 -0.12
C LEU A 68 -8.57 -15.52 0.63
N GLU A 69 -7.31 -15.29 0.30
CA GLU A 69 -6.52 -14.18 0.81
C GLU A 69 -6.52 -13.02 -0.19
N ILE A 70 -6.89 -11.82 0.26
CA ILE A 70 -6.86 -10.58 -0.54
C ILE A 70 -5.85 -9.63 0.09
N ILE A 71 -4.77 -9.33 -0.63
CA ILE A 71 -3.67 -8.48 -0.16
C ILE A 71 -3.59 -7.25 -1.06
N ILE A 72 -3.66 -6.06 -0.47
CA ILE A 72 -3.51 -4.78 -1.16
C ILE A 72 -2.38 -4.01 -0.47
N GLU A 73 -1.31 -3.71 -1.22
CA GLU A 73 -0.12 -3.09 -0.68
C GLU A 73 0.31 -1.91 -1.54
N ASN A 74 0.62 -0.77 -0.89
CA ASN A 74 1.16 0.44 -1.55
C ASN A 74 0.39 0.81 -2.83
N SER A 75 -0.94 0.77 -2.75
CA SER A 75 -1.82 0.86 -3.92
C SER A 75 -2.98 1.83 -3.70
N ASN A 76 -3.53 2.30 -4.82
CA ASN A 76 -4.77 3.07 -4.83
C ASN A 76 -5.84 2.22 -5.54
N VAL A 77 -6.88 1.83 -4.82
CA VAL A 77 -7.89 0.89 -5.30
C VAL A 77 -9.29 1.45 -5.11
N ILE A 78 -10.05 1.50 -6.19
CA ILE A 78 -11.48 1.75 -6.20
C ILE A 78 -12.16 0.47 -6.67
N ALA A 79 -12.99 -0.11 -5.80
CA ALA A 79 -13.69 -1.35 -6.08
C ALA A 79 -15.20 -1.15 -5.89
N LYS A 80 -15.98 -1.34 -6.96
CA LYS A 80 -17.42 -1.13 -6.97
C LYS A 80 -18.14 -2.47 -7.12
N GLY A 81 -18.70 -2.98 -6.03
CA GLY A 81 -19.48 -4.22 -6.00
C GLY A 81 -20.87 -4.03 -6.59
N GLY A 82 -21.41 -5.05 -7.24
CA GLY A 82 -22.70 -4.99 -7.91
C GLY A 82 -23.89 -5.16 -6.98
N THR A 83 -25.09 -4.74 -7.45
CA THR A 83 -26.37 -4.94 -6.76
C THR A 83 -27.38 -5.64 -7.65
N LEU A 84 -28.32 -6.39 -7.05
CA LEU A 84 -29.50 -6.85 -7.77
C LEU A 84 -30.50 -5.72 -8.00
N ARG A 85 -31.11 -5.71 -9.18
CA ARG A 85 -32.35 -4.99 -9.45
C ARG A 85 -33.48 -5.54 -8.59
N SER A 86 -34.25 -4.63 -8.07
CA SER A 86 -35.63 -4.73 -7.59
C SER A 86 -35.90 -5.06 -6.14
N GLY A 87 -36.46 -4.09 -5.46
CA GLY A 87 -37.71 -4.06 -4.67
C GLY A 87 -37.88 -4.99 -3.47
N SER A 88 -36.99 -5.90 -3.20
CA SER A 88 -37.04 -6.75 -2.03
C SER A 88 -35.67 -6.79 -1.36
N SER A 89 -35.63 -6.41 -0.10
CA SER A 89 -34.50 -6.52 0.85
C SER A 89 -33.15 -6.75 0.20
N GLY A 90 -32.44 -5.65 -0.12
CA GLY A 90 -31.27 -5.70 -0.97
C GLY A 90 -30.18 -6.63 -0.46
N THR A 91 -29.77 -7.56 -1.29
CA THR A 91 -28.53 -8.29 -1.08
C THR A 91 -27.39 -7.33 -1.38
N TYR A 92 -26.69 -6.93 -0.36
CA TYR A 92 -25.53 -6.05 -0.48
C TYR A 92 -24.30 -6.86 -0.83
N VAL A 93 -23.53 -6.36 -1.79
CA VAL A 93 -22.26 -6.96 -2.18
C VAL A 93 -21.18 -5.90 -2.06
N PRO A 94 -20.16 -6.13 -1.23
CA PRO A 94 -19.08 -5.17 -1.03
C PRO A 94 -18.23 -5.04 -2.31
N GLY A 95 -17.52 -3.93 -2.42
CA GLY A 95 -16.51 -3.79 -3.48
C GLY A 95 -15.42 -4.85 -3.39
N ILE A 96 -15.01 -5.21 -2.16
CA ILE A 96 -13.93 -6.17 -1.89
C ILE A 96 -14.40 -7.23 -0.89
N GLY A 97 -14.17 -8.52 -1.19
CA GLY A 97 -14.44 -9.61 -0.28
C GLY A 97 -15.29 -10.75 -0.84
N LYS A 98 -16.43 -11.01 -0.22
CA LYS A 98 -17.38 -12.05 -0.64
C LYS A 98 -18.81 -11.53 -0.57
N ASP A 99 -19.68 -12.19 -1.33
CA ASP A 99 -21.13 -11.94 -1.25
C ASP A 99 -21.77 -12.61 -0.01
N SER A 100 -23.01 -12.26 0.28
CA SER A 100 -23.75 -12.79 1.44
C SER A 100 -24.08 -14.28 1.34
N TYR A 101 -24.09 -14.84 0.16
CA TYR A 101 -24.38 -16.26 -0.06
C TYR A 101 -23.14 -17.15 0.04
N SER A 102 -21.96 -16.57 -0.01
CA SER A 102 -20.68 -17.29 0.15
C SER A 102 -20.31 -17.54 1.62
N LYS A 103 -21.27 -18.10 2.38
CA LYS A 103 -21.24 -18.20 3.85
C LYS A 103 -20.05 -19.02 4.38
N TRP A 104 -19.70 -20.10 3.70
CA TRP A 104 -18.73 -21.08 4.18
C TRP A 104 -17.29 -20.78 3.75
N LEU A 105 -17.12 -19.87 2.80
CA LEU A 105 -15.79 -19.47 2.36
C LEU A 105 -15.11 -18.61 3.41
N ASN A 106 -13.92 -18.99 3.84
CA ASN A 106 -13.06 -18.15 4.65
C ASN A 106 -12.37 -17.09 3.77
N VAL A 107 -12.48 -15.82 4.15
CA VAL A 107 -11.81 -14.71 3.45
C VAL A 107 -10.96 -13.95 4.44
N LYS A 108 -9.70 -13.68 4.06
CA LYS A 108 -8.80 -12.80 4.78
C LYS A 108 -8.47 -11.59 3.93
N ILE A 109 -8.47 -10.41 4.53
CA ILE A 109 -8.17 -9.14 3.85
C ILE A 109 -7.04 -8.45 4.59
N GLN A 110 -5.97 -8.14 3.87
CA GLN A 110 -4.87 -7.33 4.37
C GLN A 110 -4.67 -6.12 3.47
N ILE A 111 -4.72 -4.92 4.05
CA ILE A 111 -4.49 -3.66 3.34
C ILE A 111 -3.41 -2.89 4.07
N THR A 112 -2.29 -2.64 3.38
CA THR A 112 -1.11 -1.99 3.94
C THR A 112 -0.68 -0.84 3.05
N ASP A 113 -0.41 0.33 3.64
CA ASP A 113 0.12 1.53 2.96
C ASP A 113 -0.68 1.95 1.72
N SER A 114 -2.00 1.80 1.76
CA SER A 114 -2.87 1.92 0.59
C SER A 114 -4.04 2.87 0.84
N THR A 115 -4.58 3.42 -0.25
CA THR A 115 -5.86 4.09 -0.24
C THR A 115 -6.87 3.21 -0.96
N VAL A 116 -7.94 2.82 -0.27
CA VAL A 116 -8.93 1.88 -0.80
C VAL A 116 -10.33 2.44 -0.59
N GLU A 117 -11.09 2.48 -1.66
CA GLU A 117 -12.52 2.75 -1.67
C GLU A 117 -13.26 1.49 -2.11
N SER A 118 -14.04 0.93 -1.21
CA SER A 118 -14.95 -0.17 -1.49
C SER A 118 -16.35 0.37 -1.55
N LEU A 119 -16.92 0.41 -2.73
CA LEU A 119 -18.20 1.06 -3.01
C LEU A 119 -19.21 0.04 -3.48
N ARG A 120 -20.50 0.38 -3.31
CA ARG A 120 -21.60 -0.33 -3.93
C ARG A 120 -21.94 0.34 -5.26
N HIS A 121 -21.99 -0.42 -6.34
CA HIS A 121 -22.48 0.07 -7.62
C HIS A 121 -23.99 -0.11 -7.71
N THR A 122 -24.73 0.97 -7.86
CA THR A 122 -26.19 0.95 -8.07
C THR A 122 -26.53 1.58 -9.41
N GLU A 123 -27.34 0.91 -10.23
CA GLU A 123 -27.79 1.46 -11.51
C GLU A 123 -28.67 2.72 -11.42
N GLN A 124 -29.20 3.02 -10.26
CA GLN A 124 -30.24 4.05 -10.10
C GLN A 124 -29.89 5.20 -9.16
N TYR A 125 -28.79 5.12 -8.42
CA TYR A 125 -28.41 6.12 -7.44
C TYR A 125 -26.94 6.46 -7.59
N GLU A 126 -26.63 7.71 -7.27
CA GLU A 126 -25.27 8.22 -7.17
C GLU A 126 -24.40 7.30 -6.29
N GLU A 127 -23.13 7.22 -6.62
CA GLU A 127 -22.13 6.43 -5.88
C GLU A 127 -22.17 6.83 -4.40
N GLU A 128 -22.89 6.09 -3.59
CA GLU A 128 -22.80 6.25 -2.14
C GLU A 128 -21.60 5.45 -1.63
N PRO A 129 -20.70 6.06 -0.86
CA PRO A 129 -19.68 5.30 -0.17
C PRO A 129 -20.40 4.27 0.69
N ASP A 130 -20.05 3.00 0.51
CA ASP A 130 -20.60 1.95 1.34
C ASP A 130 -20.04 2.15 2.75
N ASP A 131 -20.83 2.80 3.61
CA ASP A 131 -20.46 3.07 5.00
C ASP A 131 -20.18 1.77 5.75
N TYR A 132 -20.50 0.66 5.11
CA TYR A 132 -20.47 -0.68 5.66
C TYR A 132 -19.39 -1.58 5.06
N ARG A 133 -18.20 -0.98 4.57
CA ARG A 133 -17.09 -1.83 4.76
C ARG A 133 -16.71 -2.72 3.57
N ILE A 134 -15.48 -2.78 3.33
CA ILE A 134 -14.79 -3.72 2.46
C ILE A 134 -15.28 -5.16 2.60
N TYR A 135 -15.84 -5.50 3.74
CA TYR A 135 -16.08 -6.87 4.17
C TYR A 135 -17.55 -7.19 4.46
N ASP A 136 -18.43 -6.21 4.34
CA ASP A 136 -19.77 -6.41 4.87
C ASP A 136 -20.72 -6.99 3.85
N GLY A 137 -20.87 -8.30 3.88
CA GLY A 137 -22.05 -8.98 3.46
C GLY A 137 -23.18 -8.98 4.53
N LEU A 138 -23.16 -8.03 5.47
CA LEU A 138 -23.85 -8.15 6.76
C LEU A 138 -25.11 -7.37 6.94
N HIS A 139 -25.80 -6.94 5.94
CA HIS A 139 -27.10 -6.33 6.21
C HIS A 139 -28.27 -7.30 6.36
N GLU A 140 -28.09 -8.56 6.13
CA GLU A 140 -29.06 -9.56 6.58
C GLU A 140 -28.69 -10.03 8.00
N LYS A 141 -29.57 -9.72 8.96
CA LYS A 141 -29.50 -10.13 10.38
C LYS A 141 -29.33 -11.63 10.52
N ASN A 142 -28.26 -12.25 10.24
CA ASN A 142 -27.94 -13.65 10.53
C ASN A 142 -26.91 -14.27 9.59
N LEU A 143 -26.20 -13.48 8.75
CA LEU A 143 -25.18 -14.03 7.89
C LEU A 143 -23.79 -13.72 8.45
N PRO A 144 -22.91 -14.71 8.59
CA PRO A 144 -21.54 -14.47 9.04
C PRO A 144 -20.77 -13.69 7.98
N GLY A 145 -20.40 -12.47 8.29
CA GLY A 145 -19.46 -11.67 7.52
C GLY A 145 -18.04 -12.21 7.59
N ILE A 146 -17.09 -11.42 7.15
CA ILE A 146 -15.67 -11.69 7.40
C ILE A 146 -15.38 -11.25 8.84
N PRO A 147 -14.90 -12.14 9.72
CA PRO A 147 -14.57 -11.79 11.11
C PRO A 147 -13.47 -10.71 11.17
N GLU A 148 -13.53 -9.84 12.18
CA GLU A 148 -12.55 -8.76 12.34
C GLU A 148 -11.11 -9.28 12.42
N GLU A 149 -10.89 -10.43 13.05
CA GLU A 149 -9.58 -11.09 13.12
C GLU A 149 -9.01 -11.50 11.75
N ASN A 150 -9.85 -11.57 10.74
CA ASN A 150 -9.44 -11.87 9.36
C ASN A 150 -9.15 -10.61 8.54
N MET A 151 -9.18 -9.43 9.17
CA MET A 151 -8.94 -8.15 8.52
C MET A 151 -7.80 -7.40 9.18
N THR A 152 -6.83 -7.00 8.39
CA THR A 152 -5.70 -6.20 8.84
C THR A 152 -5.58 -4.95 7.99
N PHE A 153 -5.77 -3.78 8.61
CA PHE A 153 -5.57 -2.50 7.97
C PHE A 153 -4.44 -1.75 8.68
N CYS A 154 -3.44 -1.30 7.93
CA CYS A 154 -2.26 -0.71 8.52
C CYS A 154 -1.62 0.31 7.58
N GLY A 155 -1.32 1.51 8.06
CA GLY A 155 -0.78 2.60 7.24
C GLY A 155 -1.74 3.08 6.15
N SER A 156 -3.01 2.72 6.21
CA SER A 156 -3.94 2.80 5.08
C SER A 156 -5.12 3.72 5.35
N THR A 157 -5.72 4.22 4.29
CA THR A 157 -7.03 4.86 4.33
C THR A 157 -8.03 3.96 3.60
N VAL A 158 -9.09 3.58 4.31
CA VAL A 158 -10.14 2.67 3.80
C VAL A 158 -11.49 3.34 3.98
N ASN A 159 -12.21 3.57 2.89
CA ASN A 159 -13.48 4.31 2.87
C ASN A 159 -13.41 5.60 3.70
N GLY A 160 -12.37 6.39 3.50
CA GLY A 160 -12.13 7.64 4.21
C GLY A 160 -11.61 7.50 5.65
N LYS A 161 -11.66 6.32 6.26
CA LYS A 161 -11.13 6.08 7.60
C LYS A 161 -9.64 5.75 7.55
N ARG A 162 -8.82 6.48 8.32
CA ARG A 162 -7.39 6.23 8.46
C ARG A 162 -7.11 5.13 9.49
N PHE A 163 -6.19 4.24 9.14
CA PHE A 163 -5.63 3.19 10.00
C PHE A 163 -4.11 3.37 10.04
N ASP A 164 -3.60 3.88 11.15
CA ASP A 164 -2.18 4.14 11.31
C ASP A 164 -1.41 2.87 11.68
N HIS A 165 -0.08 2.92 11.50
CA HIS A 165 0.81 1.90 12.02
C HIS A 165 0.92 1.98 13.54
N ASP A 166 0.97 0.84 14.22
CA ASP A 166 1.33 0.73 15.64
C ASP A 166 2.81 0.37 15.77
N MET A 167 3.67 1.40 15.83
CA MET A 167 5.13 1.23 15.82
C MET A 167 5.69 0.90 17.21
N ASP A 168 6.61 -0.05 17.25
CA ASP A 168 7.46 -0.26 18.40
C ASP A 168 8.61 0.78 18.47
N ALA A 169 9.49 0.63 19.46
CA ALA A 169 10.62 1.53 19.69
C ALA A 169 11.64 1.53 18.54
N TYR A 170 11.63 0.53 17.67
CA TYR A 170 12.55 0.37 16.54
C TYR A 170 11.88 0.59 15.17
N GLY A 171 10.63 1.06 15.18
CA GLY A 171 9.89 1.39 13.97
C GLY A 171 9.29 0.19 13.27
N LYS A 172 9.17 -0.96 13.95
CA LYS A 172 8.44 -2.12 13.46
C LYS A 172 6.98 -2.04 13.85
N CYS A 173 6.10 -2.15 12.89
CA CYS A 173 4.67 -2.17 13.15
C CYS A 173 4.25 -3.50 13.79
N ARG A 174 3.56 -3.44 14.94
CA ARG A 174 3.04 -4.63 15.63
C ARG A 174 1.89 -5.31 14.89
N ILE A 175 1.25 -4.59 13.98
CA ILE A 175 0.12 -5.10 13.19
C ILE A 175 0.60 -5.81 11.93
N CYS A 176 1.32 -5.10 11.03
CA CYS A 176 1.73 -5.65 9.74
C CYS A 176 3.17 -6.21 9.72
N GLY A 177 3.95 -5.99 10.77
CA GLY A 177 5.32 -6.48 10.88
C GLY A 177 6.37 -5.72 10.07
N LYS A 178 5.97 -4.73 9.27
CA LYS A 178 6.89 -3.91 8.46
C LYS A 178 7.54 -2.81 9.30
N TYR A 179 8.74 -2.38 8.90
CA TYR A 179 9.42 -1.19 9.42
C TYR A 179 9.05 0.04 8.59
N ASP A 180 8.64 1.13 9.24
CA ASP A 180 8.34 2.40 8.55
C ASP A 180 9.59 3.29 8.51
N LEU A 181 10.12 3.52 7.29
CA LEU A 181 11.34 4.33 7.09
C LEU A 181 11.13 5.80 7.47
N GLY A 182 9.92 6.35 7.30
CA GLY A 182 9.61 7.72 7.73
C GLY A 182 9.71 7.84 9.25
N TYR A 183 9.02 6.95 9.97
CA TYR A 183 9.11 6.88 11.44
C TYR A 183 10.55 6.64 11.89
N CYS A 184 11.26 5.68 11.29
CA CYS A 184 12.65 5.39 11.64
C CYS A 184 13.58 6.59 11.43
N TYR A 185 13.36 7.37 10.39
CA TYR A 185 14.10 8.58 10.12
C TYR A 185 13.84 9.67 11.18
N GLU A 186 12.58 9.95 11.47
CA GLU A 186 12.19 10.93 12.49
C GLU A 186 12.71 10.59 13.89
N LYS A 187 12.78 9.30 14.22
CA LYS A 187 13.31 8.80 15.51
C LYS A 187 14.83 8.64 15.53
N GLY A 188 15.54 8.97 14.45
CA GLY A 188 17.00 8.83 14.37
C GLY A 188 17.48 7.38 14.37
N LEU A 189 16.63 6.46 13.95
CA LEU A 189 16.93 5.03 13.82
C LEU A 189 17.63 4.68 12.49
N LEU A 190 17.59 5.60 11.51
CA LEU A 190 18.29 5.44 10.25
C LEU A 190 19.66 6.13 10.29
N ARG A 191 20.66 5.48 9.68
CA ARG A 191 21.98 6.06 9.39
C ARG A 191 22.16 6.10 7.88
N LEU A 192 22.30 7.34 7.39
CA LEU A 192 22.61 7.63 5.99
C LEU A 192 24.09 7.99 5.89
N SER A 193 24.79 7.46 4.90
CA SER A 193 26.21 7.78 4.65
C SER A 193 26.43 8.15 3.19
N GLY A 194 27.41 9.03 2.91
CA GLY A 194 27.75 9.50 1.57
C GLY A 194 27.17 10.85 1.20
N LEU A 195 26.35 11.44 2.07
CA LEU A 195 25.73 12.75 1.85
C LEU A 195 26.25 13.81 2.83
N GLU A 196 27.18 13.44 3.70
CA GLU A 196 27.83 14.33 4.65
C GLU A 196 28.98 15.10 3.96
N ASN A 197 29.07 16.39 4.18
CA ASN A 197 30.19 17.24 3.70
C ASN A 197 30.44 17.14 2.18
N CYS A 198 29.39 17.02 1.38
CA CYS A 198 29.51 16.96 -0.07
C CYS A 198 30.13 18.25 -0.62
N LEU A 199 31.15 18.11 -1.49
CA LEU A 199 31.76 19.21 -2.23
C LEU A 199 31.33 19.16 -3.70
N PHE A 200 31.16 20.32 -4.30
CA PHE A 200 30.86 20.42 -5.72
C PHE A 200 32.08 20.00 -6.56
N ASP A 201 31.88 19.01 -7.38
CA ASP A 201 32.86 18.48 -8.34
C ASP A 201 32.23 18.21 -9.72
N GLY A 202 31.01 18.64 -9.92
CA GLY A 202 30.21 18.40 -11.13
C GLY A 202 29.54 17.01 -11.20
N SER A 203 29.77 16.14 -10.20
CA SER A 203 29.14 14.83 -10.13
C SER A 203 27.89 14.80 -9.25
N GLU A 204 27.01 13.84 -9.50
CA GLU A 204 25.87 13.57 -8.62
C GLU A 204 26.32 13.07 -7.25
N LYS A 205 25.73 13.61 -6.20
CA LYS A 205 25.94 13.12 -4.82
C LYS A 205 24.89 12.08 -4.51
N LYS A 206 25.36 10.92 -4.06
CA LYS A 206 24.51 9.75 -3.81
C LYS A 206 24.76 9.16 -2.44
N LEU A 207 23.71 8.54 -1.91
CA LEU A 207 23.79 7.70 -0.73
C LEU A 207 24.73 6.53 -1.01
N THR A 208 25.69 6.29 -0.14
CA THR A 208 26.60 5.14 -0.26
C THR A 208 26.19 3.99 0.64
N ARG A 209 25.43 4.30 1.71
CA ARG A 209 24.94 3.30 2.65
C ARG A 209 23.71 3.81 3.38
N LEU A 210 22.73 2.94 3.52
CA LEU A 210 21.60 3.10 4.44
C LEU A 210 21.64 1.96 5.45
N ALA A 211 21.48 2.27 6.73
CA ALA A 211 21.37 1.27 7.77
C ALA A 211 20.30 1.63 8.77
N HIS A 212 19.64 0.64 9.32
CA HIS A 212 18.55 0.75 10.28
C HIS A 212 18.93 0.11 11.59
N ARG A 213 18.61 0.78 12.71
CA ARG A 213 18.76 0.26 14.05
C ARG A 213 17.57 -0.62 14.40
N THR A 214 17.76 -1.93 14.36
CA THR A 214 16.71 -2.93 14.62
C THR A 214 16.56 -3.30 16.10
N ASP A 215 17.58 -2.98 16.90
CA ASP A 215 17.59 -3.08 18.36
C ASP A 215 18.66 -2.14 18.96
N PRO A 216 18.87 -2.06 20.30
CA PRO A 216 19.84 -1.14 20.90
C PRO A 216 21.27 -1.28 20.40
N GLU A 217 21.67 -2.49 20.05
CA GLU A 217 23.06 -2.82 19.69
C GLU A 217 23.25 -3.15 18.22
N VAL A 218 22.17 -3.48 17.48
CA VAL A 218 22.23 -3.93 16.10
C VAL A 218 21.90 -2.83 15.10
N LEU A 219 22.82 -2.60 14.17
CA LEU A 219 22.63 -1.73 13.01
C LEU A 219 22.70 -2.56 11.75
N THR A 220 21.54 -2.81 11.15
CA THR A 220 21.38 -3.62 9.92
C THR A 220 21.55 -2.75 8.70
N VAL A 221 22.42 -3.14 7.77
CA VAL A 221 22.56 -2.48 6.46
C VAL A 221 21.40 -2.90 5.57
N LEU A 222 20.74 -1.93 4.97
CA LEU A 222 19.64 -2.15 4.04
C LEU A 222 20.15 -2.22 2.61
N GLU A 223 19.49 -3.00 1.77
CA GLU A 223 19.84 -3.25 0.37
C GLU A 223 18.90 -2.48 -0.57
N GLU A 224 19.48 -1.62 -1.42
CA GLU A 224 18.72 -0.89 -2.44
C GLU A 224 18.14 -1.86 -3.48
N GLY A 225 16.88 -1.67 -3.82
CA GLY A 225 16.12 -2.58 -4.70
C GLY A 225 15.38 -3.71 -3.97
N THR A 226 15.84 -4.10 -2.77
CA THR A 226 15.20 -5.12 -1.93
C THR A 226 14.45 -4.49 -0.76
N ASP A 227 15.13 -3.69 0.05
CA ASP A 227 14.57 -3.08 1.26
C ASP A 227 14.07 -1.66 1.02
N TYR A 228 14.65 -0.97 0.05
CA TYR A 228 14.27 0.40 -0.29
C TYR A 228 14.61 0.77 -1.73
N THR A 229 14.02 1.84 -2.20
CA THR A 229 14.39 2.55 -3.43
C THR A 229 14.73 4.00 -3.11
N VAL A 230 15.55 4.65 -3.96
CA VAL A 230 15.92 6.05 -3.79
C VAL A 230 15.64 6.89 -5.03
N THR A 231 15.29 8.13 -4.80
CA THR A 231 15.26 9.17 -5.83
C THR A 231 15.96 10.41 -5.32
N TYR A 232 16.63 11.12 -6.22
CA TYR A 232 17.40 12.32 -5.90
C TYR A 232 16.81 13.55 -6.59
N LYS A 233 16.96 14.70 -5.96
CA LYS A 233 16.63 15.99 -6.54
C LYS A 233 17.72 17.00 -6.21
N ASN A 234 18.14 17.77 -7.22
CA ASN A 234 19.13 18.85 -7.09
C ASN A 234 20.52 18.40 -6.52
N ASN A 235 20.89 17.17 -6.70
CA ASN A 235 22.04 16.53 -6.04
C ASN A 235 23.39 16.73 -6.77
N VAL A 236 23.51 17.77 -7.62
CA VAL A 236 24.72 18.10 -8.39
C VAL A 236 25.27 19.47 -8.02
N TYR A 237 24.40 20.50 -7.97
CA TYR A 237 24.84 21.88 -7.85
C TYR A 237 25.00 22.35 -6.40
N PRO A 238 25.88 23.36 -6.15
CA PRO A 238 26.11 23.89 -4.82
C PRO A 238 24.83 24.44 -4.18
N TYR A 239 24.57 24.05 -2.95
CA TYR A 239 23.55 24.57 -2.09
C TYR A 239 23.92 24.34 -0.62
N THR A 240 24.09 25.42 0.14
CA THR A 240 24.71 25.36 1.48
C THR A 240 23.74 25.60 2.63
N LEU A 241 22.46 25.88 2.35
CA LEU A 241 21.46 26.10 3.38
C LEU A 241 20.80 24.78 3.78
N SER A 242 20.62 24.58 5.08
CA SER A 242 19.91 23.43 5.65
C SER A 242 18.51 23.82 6.10
N PRO A 243 17.59 22.85 6.27
CA PRO A 243 16.29 23.10 6.90
C PRO A 243 16.48 23.86 8.23
N GLY A 244 15.68 24.91 8.43
CA GLY A 244 15.78 25.80 9.59
C GLY A 244 16.67 27.05 9.39
N ASN A 245 17.51 27.12 8.36
CA ASN A 245 18.25 28.32 8.02
C ASN A 245 17.36 29.37 7.36
N ALA A 246 17.61 30.64 7.64
CA ALA A 246 16.97 31.74 6.92
C ALA A 246 17.29 31.66 5.42
N GLY A 247 16.28 31.72 4.57
CA GLY A 247 16.41 31.62 3.13
C GLY A 247 16.50 30.17 2.58
N PHE A 248 16.31 29.14 3.42
CA PHE A 248 16.17 27.77 2.93
C PHE A 248 15.00 27.64 1.97
N ASP A 249 15.26 27.05 0.81
CA ASP A 249 14.26 26.76 -0.24
C ASP A 249 14.27 25.28 -0.55
N SER A 250 13.24 24.56 -0.09
CA SER A 250 13.10 23.10 -0.29
C SER A 250 12.99 22.68 -1.77
N ALA A 251 12.57 23.61 -2.65
CA ALA A 251 12.49 23.35 -4.09
C ALA A 251 13.89 23.32 -4.75
N LYS A 252 14.86 24.02 -4.19
CA LYS A 252 16.24 24.14 -4.69
C LYS A 252 17.23 23.27 -3.92
N ALA A 253 16.90 22.94 -2.68
CA ALA A 253 17.80 22.16 -1.82
C ALA A 253 18.03 20.73 -2.37
N PRO A 254 19.26 20.22 -2.29
CA PRO A 254 19.56 18.83 -2.56
C PRO A 254 18.77 17.93 -1.60
N LYS A 255 18.13 16.91 -2.17
CA LYS A 255 17.28 16.01 -1.42
C LYS A 255 17.41 14.57 -1.94
N VAL A 256 17.48 13.62 -1.02
CA VAL A 256 17.24 12.20 -1.28
C VAL A 256 15.87 11.82 -0.69
N THR A 257 15.09 11.09 -1.46
CA THR A 257 13.85 10.46 -1.01
C THR A 257 14.06 8.96 -1.01
N ILE A 258 13.79 8.34 0.13
CA ILE A 258 13.96 6.90 0.38
C ILE A 258 12.57 6.33 0.60
N CYS A 259 12.19 5.36 -0.21
CA CYS A 259 10.90 4.67 -0.11
C CYS A 259 11.12 3.21 0.27
N GLY A 260 10.45 2.73 1.31
CA GLY A 260 10.53 1.35 1.77
C GLY A 260 9.91 0.37 0.78
N THR A 261 10.52 -0.81 0.67
CA THR A 261 10.03 -1.95 -0.11
C THR A 261 10.21 -3.24 0.70
N GLY A 262 9.59 -4.34 0.29
CA GLY A 262 9.73 -5.63 0.98
C GLY A 262 9.28 -5.58 2.44
N SER A 263 10.21 -5.77 3.36
CA SER A 263 9.97 -5.71 4.81
C SER A 263 9.91 -4.28 5.37
N PHE A 264 10.08 -3.28 4.51
CA PHE A 264 10.01 -1.87 4.86
C PHE A 264 8.84 -1.19 4.14
N CYS A 265 8.32 -0.13 4.73
CA CYS A 265 7.27 0.72 4.20
C CYS A 265 7.58 2.19 4.51
N GLY A 266 6.68 3.07 4.12
CA GLY A 266 6.81 4.49 4.39
C GLY A 266 7.90 5.18 3.57
N ARG A 267 8.08 6.47 3.86
CA ARG A 267 8.94 7.35 3.08
C ARG A 267 9.73 8.28 4.00
N ALA A 268 11.04 8.37 3.80
CA ALA A 268 11.91 9.34 4.43
C ALA A 268 12.45 10.34 3.40
N GLU A 269 12.54 11.62 3.78
CA GLU A 269 13.16 12.67 2.97
C GLU A 269 14.32 13.28 3.77
N HIS A 270 15.50 13.28 3.17
CA HIS A 270 16.68 13.88 3.77
C HIS A 270 17.25 14.97 2.86
N TYR A 271 17.32 16.20 3.39
CA TYR A 271 17.99 17.32 2.76
C TYR A 271 19.46 17.34 3.18
N PHE A 272 20.33 17.63 2.22
CA PHE A 272 21.78 17.72 2.48
C PHE A 272 22.36 18.96 1.81
N THR A 273 23.61 19.25 2.08
CA THR A 273 24.31 20.42 1.52
C THR A 273 25.41 19.99 0.57
N ILE A 274 25.61 20.78 -0.48
CA ILE A 274 26.74 20.65 -1.40
C ILE A 274 27.52 21.98 -1.31
N GLY A 275 28.70 21.95 -0.71
CA GLY A 275 29.58 23.11 -0.54
C GLY A 275 30.20 23.59 -1.85
N GLY A 276 30.93 24.69 -1.80
CA GLY A 276 31.69 25.20 -2.95
C GLY A 276 32.76 24.24 -3.43
N GLN A 277 33.41 24.55 -4.57
CA GLN A 277 34.45 23.72 -5.16
C GLN A 277 35.55 23.33 -4.16
N ALA A 278 35.97 22.08 -4.20
CA ALA A 278 37.21 21.68 -3.57
C ALA A 278 38.34 22.57 -4.12
N GLN A 279 39.02 23.30 -3.24
CA GLN A 279 40.17 24.09 -3.66
C GLN A 279 41.22 23.12 -4.25
N PRO A 280 41.72 23.35 -5.48
CA PRO A 280 42.78 22.54 -6.00
C PRO A 280 44.00 22.70 -5.07
N SER A 281 44.51 21.59 -4.52
CA SER A 281 45.73 21.57 -3.76
C SER A 281 46.92 21.74 -4.73
N TYR A 282 47.41 22.97 -4.84
CA TYR A 282 48.67 23.20 -5.55
C TYR A 282 49.83 22.78 -4.64
N THR A 283 50.52 21.72 -4.99
CA THR A 283 51.84 21.43 -4.43
C THR A 283 52.83 22.31 -5.17
N VAL A 284 53.28 23.40 -4.54
CA VAL A 284 54.41 24.18 -5.05
C VAL A 284 55.65 23.29 -4.90
N ARG A 285 56.26 22.90 -6.01
CA ARG A 285 57.53 22.22 -6.04
C ARG A 285 58.65 23.25 -6.06
#